data_1c90ea7a2e6bd45b097bcdd61811dbcc
#
_entry.id   1c90ea7a2e6bd45b097bcdd61811dbcc
#
_cell.length_a   1.000
_cell.length_b   1.000
_cell.length_c   1.000
_cell.angle_alpha   90.00
_cell.angle_beta   90.00
_cell.angle_gamma   90.00
#
_symmetry.space_group_name_H-M   'P 1'
#
loop_
_entity.id
_entity.type
_entity.pdbx_description
1 polymer ?
#
loop_
_entity_poly.entity_id
_entity_poly.type
_entity_poly.pdbx_seq_one_letter_code
_entity_poly.pdbx_strand_id
1 'polypeptide(L)'
;PLVSVIEGSRMPHPVPHARKHVGMYVVFLKELRCTDDLTYGRRSYDFQENTLVFIAPGQVFGHEADGTTFTGSGWCLLFHPDLLRGTPLGRHMQDYTFFSYAANEALHLSKQEQQTVIDCLTKIDEETYDKADRHSNLIIASAIELLLNYCIRFYDRQFITRTKENKDTLGSFEALLNDYFTSDKPSKFGTPTV
;
A
#
# COMPACT_ATOMS: atom_id res chain seq x y z
N PRO A 1 16.52 3.24 16.78
CA PRO A 1 15.41 4.22 16.70
C PRO A 1 14.07 3.48 16.68
N LEU A 2 13.02 4.10 17.29
CA LEU A 2 11.67 3.54 17.28
C LEU A 2 10.92 3.88 15.99
N VAL A 3 11.42 4.82 15.22
CA VAL A 3 10.88 5.26 13.94
C VAL A 3 12.01 5.61 12.99
N SER A 4 11.80 5.42 11.70
CA SER A 4 12.71 5.84 10.63
C SER A 4 11.92 6.09 9.35
N VAL A 5 12.22 7.18 8.67
CA VAL A 5 11.75 7.45 7.31
C VAL A 5 12.95 7.36 6.37
N ILE A 6 12.79 6.65 5.29
CA ILE A 6 13.84 6.44 4.30
C ILE A 6 13.30 6.88 2.95
N GLU A 7 13.90 7.91 2.37
CA GLU A 7 13.68 8.28 0.99
C GLU A 7 14.62 7.47 0.08
N GLY A 8 14.07 6.84 -0.95
CA GLY A 8 14.83 5.96 -1.84
C GLY A 8 16.05 6.61 -2.47
N SER A 9 15.97 7.91 -2.77
CA SER A 9 17.09 8.70 -3.30
C SER A 9 18.29 8.81 -2.33
N ARG A 10 18.04 8.62 -1.03
CA ARG A 10 19.06 8.67 0.03
C ARG A 10 19.62 7.30 0.42
N MET A 11 19.11 6.22 -0.18
CA MET A 11 19.60 4.88 0.10
C MET A 11 20.97 4.65 -0.53
N PRO A 12 21.91 3.99 0.19
CA PRO A 12 23.14 3.48 -0.44
C PRO A 12 22.75 2.39 -1.44
N HIS A 13 23.05 2.59 -2.70
CA HIS A 13 22.74 1.66 -3.78
C HIS A 13 23.94 0.82 -4.21
N PRO A 14 23.73 -0.36 -4.75
CA PRO A 14 22.47 -1.11 -4.90
C PRO A 14 22.08 -1.90 -3.63
N VAL A 15 20.78 -2.12 -3.43
CA VAL A 15 20.26 -2.92 -2.32
C VAL A 15 20.08 -4.37 -2.78
N PRO A 16 20.67 -5.37 -2.09
CA PRO A 16 20.49 -6.76 -2.48
C PRO A 16 19.06 -7.24 -2.24
N HIS A 17 18.56 -8.07 -3.14
CA HIS A 17 17.30 -8.78 -2.94
C HIS A 17 17.43 -9.69 -1.71
N ALA A 18 16.49 -9.57 -0.78
CA ALA A 18 16.40 -10.43 0.39
C ALA A 18 14.99 -10.46 0.93
N ARG A 19 14.55 -11.61 1.42
CA ARG A 19 13.37 -11.70 2.28
C ARG A 19 13.76 -11.24 3.67
N LYS A 20 12.98 -10.31 4.22
CA LYS A 20 13.21 -9.74 5.56
C LYS A 20 12.00 -10.01 6.45
N HIS A 21 12.31 -10.43 7.67
CA HIS A 21 11.36 -10.47 8.77
C HIS A 21 11.61 -9.25 9.64
N VAL A 22 10.64 -8.37 9.77
CA VAL A 22 10.80 -7.11 10.49
C VAL A 22 9.81 -7.05 11.65
N GLY A 23 10.31 -6.76 12.85
CA GLY A 23 9.50 -6.55 14.05
C GLY A 23 8.86 -5.16 14.13
N MET A 24 8.74 -4.46 13.00
CA MET A 24 8.23 -3.10 12.88
C MET A 24 7.05 -3.07 11.91
N TYR A 25 6.20 -2.09 12.05
CA TYR A 25 5.27 -1.70 11.00
C TYR A 25 6.05 -1.04 9.86
N VAL A 26 5.69 -1.35 8.62
CA VAL A 26 6.27 -0.73 7.43
C VAL A 26 5.15 -0.18 6.55
N VAL A 27 5.32 1.07 6.12
CA VAL A 27 4.51 1.71 5.07
C VAL A 27 5.46 2.07 3.95
N PHE A 28 5.28 1.46 2.79
CA PHE A 28 6.15 1.66 1.64
C PHE A 28 5.38 2.29 0.49
N LEU A 29 5.79 3.50 0.07
CA LEU A 29 5.30 4.19 -1.11
C LEU A 29 6.27 3.95 -2.27
N LYS A 30 5.80 3.29 -3.31
CA LYS A 30 6.55 3.05 -4.54
C LYS A 30 6.28 4.17 -5.57
N GLU A 31 7.33 4.81 -6.05
CA GLU A 31 7.21 5.95 -6.99
C GLU A 31 7.52 5.60 -8.45
N LEU A 32 8.35 4.60 -8.72
CA LEU A 32 8.78 4.24 -10.07
C LEU A 32 8.43 2.80 -10.41
N ARG A 33 8.28 2.52 -11.71
CA ARG A 33 8.18 1.16 -12.25
C ARG A 33 9.50 0.43 -11.99
N CYS A 34 9.58 -0.29 -10.88
CA CYS A 34 10.53 -1.39 -10.80
C CYS A 34 9.94 -2.57 -11.56
N THR A 35 10.73 -3.20 -12.39
CA THR A 35 10.36 -4.45 -13.11
C THR A 35 10.29 -5.65 -12.17
N ASP A 36 10.62 -5.45 -10.91
CA ASP A 36 10.76 -6.52 -9.94
C ASP A 36 9.48 -6.69 -9.13
N ASP A 37 8.91 -7.89 -9.19
CA ASP A 37 7.74 -8.29 -8.42
C ASP A 37 8.08 -8.48 -6.95
N LEU A 38 7.69 -7.55 -6.12
CA LEU A 38 7.78 -7.70 -4.67
C LEU A 38 6.81 -8.79 -4.22
N THR A 39 7.31 -9.85 -3.65
CA THR A 39 6.46 -10.92 -3.12
C THR A 39 6.11 -10.66 -1.67
N TYR A 40 4.82 -10.81 -1.35
CA TYR A 40 4.29 -10.79 -0.01
C TYR A 40 3.75 -12.20 0.33
N GLY A 41 4.44 -12.90 1.22
CA GLY A 41 4.15 -14.30 1.47
C GLY A 41 4.39 -15.15 0.21
N ARG A 42 3.35 -15.82 -0.30
CA ARG A 42 3.39 -16.66 -1.51
C ARG A 42 2.74 -16.03 -2.75
N ARG A 43 2.33 -14.77 -2.67
CA ARG A 43 1.63 -14.07 -3.77
C ARG A 43 2.48 -12.94 -4.30
N SER A 44 2.51 -12.77 -5.63
CA SER A 44 3.02 -11.56 -6.28
C SER A 44 2.00 -10.44 -6.11
N TYR A 45 2.48 -9.25 -5.84
CA TYR A 45 1.66 -8.04 -5.73
C TYR A 45 1.67 -7.30 -7.08
N ASP A 46 0.51 -6.81 -7.51
CA ASP A 46 0.44 -5.90 -8.66
C ASP A 46 0.93 -4.52 -8.24
N PHE A 47 2.23 -4.30 -8.38
CA PHE A 47 2.88 -3.05 -8.01
C PHE A 47 2.91 -2.09 -9.20
N GLN A 48 1.87 -1.28 -9.33
CA GLN A 48 1.89 -0.11 -10.21
C GLN A 48 2.59 1.08 -9.55
N GLU A 49 2.90 2.12 -10.33
CA GLU A 49 3.38 3.40 -9.80
C GLU A 49 2.36 3.98 -8.79
N ASN A 50 2.86 4.72 -7.81
CA ASN A 50 2.05 5.37 -6.78
C ASN A 50 1.24 4.40 -5.90
N THR A 51 1.86 3.30 -5.52
CA THR A 51 1.22 2.27 -4.70
C THR A 51 1.78 2.31 -3.28
N LEU A 52 0.87 2.30 -2.30
CA LEU A 52 1.21 2.08 -0.89
C LEU A 52 1.03 0.62 -0.51
N VAL A 53 2.01 0.11 0.23
CA VAL A 53 2.02 -1.23 0.80
C VAL A 53 2.20 -1.13 2.31
N PHE A 54 1.47 -1.97 3.05
CA PHE A 54 1.48 -2.01 4.50
C PHE A 54 1.92 -3.38 4.98
N ILE A 55 2.86 -3.42 5.92
CA ILE A 55 3.41 -4.66 6.47
C ILE A 55 3.37 -4.55 7.99
N ALA A 56 2.76 -5.54 8.64
CA ALA A 56 2.71 -5.62 10.09
C ALA A 56 3.97 -6.29 10.67
N PRO A 57 4.27 -6.04 11.96
CA PRO A 57 5.32 -6.77 12.66
C PRO A 57 5.11 -8.28 12.55
N GLY A 58 6.20 -9.01 12.31
CA GLY A 58 6.17 -10.46 12.17
C GLY A 58 5.86 -10.98 10.76
N GLN A 59 5.51 -10.12 9.83
CA GLN A 59 5.31 -10.52 8.44
C GLN A 59 6.64 -10.57 7.67
N VAL A 60 6.74 -11.49 6.73
CA VAL A 60 7.90 -11.62 5.83
C VAL A 60 7.60 -10.91 4.52
N PHE A 61 8.48 -10.03 4.10
CA PHE A 61 8.38 -9.32 2.84
C PHE A 61 9.74 -9.24 2.13
N GLY A 62 9.72 -8.94 0.84
CA GLY A 62 10.92 -8.76 0.04
C GLY A 62 10.96 -9.69 -1.17
N HIS A 63 12.08 -9.68 -1.86
CA HIS A 63 12.35 -10.55 -3.00
C HIS A 63 13.10 -11.81 -2.57
N GLU A 64 13.01 -12.86 -3.37
CA GLU A 64 13.91 -13.99 -3.17
C GLU A 64 15.36 -13.53 -3.36
N ALA A 65 16.26 -14.09 -2.54
CA ALA A 65 17.68 -13.81 -2.67
C ALA A 65 18.22 -14.54 -3.92
N ASP A 66 18.18 -13.87 -5.05
CA ASP A 66 18.64 -14.39 -6.37
C ASP A 66 20.01 -13.86 -6.79
N GLY A 67 20.65 -13.10 -5.89
CA GLY A 67 21.94 -12.43 -6.15
C GLY A 67 21.83 -11.12 -6.92
N THR A 68 20.62 -10.70 -7.29
CA THR A 68 20.37 -9.42 -7.94
C THR A 68 20.17 -8.29 -6.92
N THR A 69 20.18 -7.07 -7.39
CA THR A 69 20.03 -5.87 -6.59
C THR A 69 18.98 -4.96 -7.22
N PHE A 70 18.33 -4.15 -6.40
CA PHE A 70 17.40 -3.14 -6.89
C PHE A 70 17.84 -1.73 -6.46
N THR A 71 17.43 -0.76 -7.24
CA THR A 71 17.55 0.66 -6.90
C THR A 71 16.21 1.10 -6.32
N GLY A 72 16.18 1.35 -5.02
CA GLY A 72 14.97 1.81 -4.34
C GLY A 72 14.56 3.20 -4.82
N SER A 73 13.32 3.34 -5.24
CA SER A 73 12.68 4.63 -5.45
C SER A 73 11.38 4.68 -4.66
N GLY A 74 11.13 5.82 -4.03
CA GLY A 74 9.97 5.99 -3.18
C GLY A 74 10.34 6.23 -1.71
N TRP A 75 9.36 6.05 -0.85
CA TRP A 75 9.48 6.33 0.57
C TRP A 75 9.14 5.11 1.41
N CYS A 76 9.90 4.93 2.49
CA CYS A 76 9.66 3.84 3.44
C CYS A 76 9.60 4.40 4.86
N LEU A 77 8.45 4.26 5.51
CA LEU A 77 8.29 4.54 6.94
C LEU A 77 8.35 3.22 7.70
N LEU A 78 9.22 3.14 8.70
CA LEU A 78 9.31 2.05 9.64
C LEU A 78 9.04 2.59 11.05
N PHE A 79 8.17 1.93 11.82
CA PHE A 79 7.94 2.31 13.20
C PHE A 79 7.70 1.09 14.10
N HIS A 80 8.34 1.11 15.27
CA HIS A 80 8.27 0.02 16.22
C HIS A 80 6.97 0.10 17.05
N PRO A 81 6.33 -1.04 17.41
CA PRO A 81 5.16 -1.05 18.28
C PRO A 81 5.35 -0.30 19.60
N ASP A 82 6.57 -0.26 20.13
CA ASP A 82 6.86 0.46 21.37
C ASP A 82 6.70 1.98 21.26
N LEU A 83 6.84 2.56 20.05
CA LEU A 83 6.53 3.97 19.81
C LEU A 83 5.08 4.30 20.14
N LEU A 84 4.19 3.34 19.94
CA LEU A 84 2.74 3.51 20.08
C LEU A 84 2.25 3.34 21.51
N ARG A 85 3.11 2.88 22.44
CA ARG A 85 2.70 2.63 23.82
C ARG A 85 2.23 3.90 24.50
N GLY A 86 1.01 3.86 25.04
CA GLY A 86 0.40 5.00 25.73
C GLY A 86 -0.15 6.09 24.83
N THR A 87 -0.01 5.98 23.51
CA THR A 87 -0.56 6.94 22.54
C THR A 87 -2.00 6.57 22.13
N PRO A 88 -2.80 7.55 21.64
CA PRO A 88 -4.10 7.25 21.04
C PRO A 88 -3.99 6.24 19.89
N LEU A 89 -3.03 6.41 18.98
CA LEU A 89 -2.79 5.50 17.85
C LEU A 89 -2.60 4.05 18.31
N GLY A 90 -1.83 3.81 19.38
CA GLY A 90 -1.60 2.48 19.90
C GLY A 90 -2.87 1.76 20.37
N ARG A 91 -3.90 2.49 20.79
CA ARG A 91 -5.20 1.91 21.21
C ARG A 91 -6.09 1.51 20.02
N HIS A 92 -5.90 2.16 18.87
CA HIS A 92 -6.73 1.99 17.68
C HIS A 92 -5.98 1.31 16.52
N MET A 93 -4.75 0.82 16.75
CA MET A 93 -3.93 0.22 15.69
C MET A 93 -4.59 -0.97 15.01
N GLN A 94 -5.43 -1.70 15.72
CA GLN A 94 -6.23 -2.81 15.19
C GLN A 94 -7.30 -2.38 14.19
N ASP A 95 -7.72 -1.12 14.18
CA ASP A 95 -8.74 -0.58 13.29
C ASP A 95 -8.18 -0.36 11.87
N TYR A 96 -6.86 -0.28 11.74
CA TYR A 96 -6.16 -0.18 10.45
C TYR A 96 -6.00 -1.58 9.82
N THR A 97 -7.10 -2.08 9.27
CA THR A 97 -7.22 -3.46 8.76
C THR A 97 -6.25 -3.79 7.63
N PHE A 98 -5.73 -2.79 6.92
CA PHE A 98 -4.75 -2.98 5.85
C PHE A 98 -3.37 -3.48 6.34
N PHE A 99 -3.12 -3.49 7.65
CA PHE A 99 -1.99 -4.21 8.23
C PHE A 99 -2.30 -5.69 8.50
N SER A 100 -3.55 -6.14 8.36
CA SER A 100 -3.90 -7.54 8.59
C SER A 100 -3.40 -8.42 7.44
N TYR A 101 -3.10 -9.68 7.75
CA TYR A 101 -2.64 -10.66 6.76
C TYR A 101 -3.67 -10.95 5.66
N ALA A 102 -4.94 -10.67 5.90
CA ALA A 102 -6.03 -10.85 4.94
C ALA A 102 -6.12 -9.69 3.92
N ALA A 103 -5.58 -8.52 4.23
CA ALA A 103 -5.63 -7.34 3.36
C ALA A 103 -4.43 -7.32 2.41
N ASN A 104 -4.42 -8.23 1.43
CA ASN A 104 -3.34 -8.34 0.43
C ASN A 104 -3.51 -7.34 -0.73
N GLU A 105 -4.24 -6.27 -0.54
CA GLU A 105 -4.53 -5.33 -1.61
C GLU A 105 -3.72 -4.05 -1.45
N ALA A 106 -2.93 -3.74 -2.47
CA ALA A 106 -2.19 -2.50 -2.54
C ALA A 106 -3.13 -1.30 -2.69
N LEU A 107 -2.80 -0.20 -2.03
CA LEU A 107 -3.53 1.04 -2.17
C LEU A 107 -2.95 1.87 -3.31
N HIS A 108 -3.73 2.04 -4.38
CA HIS A 108 -3.36 2.86 -5.52
C HIS A 108 -3.74 4.33 -5.27
N LEU A 109 -2.76 5.21 -5.39
CA LEU A 109 -2.92 6.63 -5.11
C LEU A 109 -3.04 7.45 -6.40
N SER A 110 -3.91 8.44 -6.40
CA SER A 110 -3.84 9.55 -7.34
C SER A 110 -2.61 10.42 -7.03
N LYS A 111 -2.20 11.26 -7.99
CA LYS A 111 -1.06 12.20 -7.78
C LYS A 111 -1.25 13.11 -6.57
N GLN A 112 -2.48 13.56 -6.32
CA GLN A 112 -2.79 14.42 -5.17
C GLN A 112 -2.70 13.65 -3.85
N GLU A 113 -3.19 12.40 -3.82
CA GLU A 113 -3.09 11.52 -2.65
C GLU A 113 -1.64 11.15 -2.35
N GLN A 114 -0.85 10.87 -3.40
CA GLN A 114 0.59 10.63 -3.28
C GLN A 114 1.29 11.83 -2.63
N GLN A 115 1.00 13.05 -3.08
CA GLN A 115 1.58 14.25 -2.47
C GLN A 115 1.21 14.37 -0.99
N THR A 116 -0.05 14.11 -0.63
CA THR A 116 -0.51 14.11 0.76
C THR A 116 0.28 13.10 1.62
N VAL A 117 0.55 11.92 1.07
CA VAL A 117 1.36 10.89 1.74
C VAL A 117 2.80 11.37 1.93
N ILE A 118 3.41 11.93 0.88
CA ILE A 118 4.79 12.45 0.92
C ILE A 118 4.89 13.59 1.96
N ASP A 119 3.93 14.50 2.01
CA ASP A 119 3.90 15.59 2.99
C ASP A 119 3.86 15.05 4.44
N CYS A 120 3.06 14.00 4.69
CA CYS A 120 3.03 13.33 6.00
C CYS A 120 4.36 12.65 6.32
N LEU A 121 4.97 11.94 5.36
CA LEU A 121 6.25 11.27 5.55
C LEU A 121 7.37 12.27 5.81
N THR A 122 7.41 13.37 5.07
CA THR A 122 8.37 14.47 5.26
C THR A 122 8.23 15.05 6.67
N LYS A 123 6.99 15.26 7.14
CA LYS A 123 6.75 15.77 8.49
C LYS A 123 7.26 14.84 9.58
N ILE A 124 7.08 13.53 9.40
CA ILE A 124 7.61 12.51 10.33
C ILE A 124 9.14 12.50 10.28
N ASP A 125 9.73 12.61 9.09
CA ASP A 125 11.18 12.63 8.90
C ASP A 125 11.82 13.84 9.61
N GLU A 126 11.27 15.04 9.40
CA GLU A 126 11.70 16.29 10.06
C GLU A 126 11.69 16.14 11.59
N GLU A 127 10.60 15.63 12.17
CA GLU A 127 10.47 15.47 13.61
C GLU A 127 11.45 14.42 14.17
N THR A 128 11.87 13.46 13.34
CA THR A 128 12.84 12.41 13.71
C THR A 128 14.27 12.96 13.82
N TYR A 129 14.61 13.95 12.98
CA TYR A 129 15.96 14.56 12.96
C TYR A 129 16.09 15.78 13.87
N ASP A 130 15.00 16.46 14.16
CA ASP A 130 15.02 17.60 15.09
C ASP A 130 15.22 17.14 16.54
N LYS A 131 15.54 18.10 17.38
CA LYS A 131 15.90 17.83 18.79
C LYS A 131 14.83 17.01 19.49
N ALA A 132 15.09 15.70 19.61
CA ALA A 132 14.20 14.79 20.30
C ALA A 132 13.94 15.29 21.73
N ASP A 133 12.72 15.70 21.99
CA ASP A 133 12.26 16.11 23.29
C ASP A 133 11.18 15.15 23.85
N ARG A 134 10.65 15.44 25.01
CA ARG A 134 9.61 14.62 25.66
C ARG A 134 8.29 14.54 24.86
N HIS A 135 8.07 15.41 23.90
CA HIS A 135 6.86 15.50 23.10
C HIS A 135 7.00 14.82 21.72
N SER A 136 8.24 14.61 21.25
CA SER A 136 8.52 14.10 19.90
C SER A 136 7.83 12.77 19.63
N ASN A 137 7.83 11.82 20.56
CA ASN A 137 7.14 10.53 20.38
C ASN A 137 5.63 10.71 20.16
N LEU A 138 5.00 11.65 20.87
CA LEU A 138 3.57 11.91 20.69
C LEU A 138 3.29 12.62 19.37
N ILE A 139 4.13 13.57 18.97
CA ILE A 139 4.01 14.30 17.70
C ILE A 139 4.18 13.31 16.55
N ILE A 140 5.20 12.46 16.57
CA ILE A 140 5.44 11.43 15.56
C ILE A 140 4.26 10.46 15.49
N ALA A 141 3.78 9.95 16.63
CA ALA A 141 2.63 9.04 16.64
C ALA A 141 1.38 9.71 16.07
N SER A 142 1.13 10.98 16.36
CA SER A 142 0.00 11.73 15.79
C SER A 142 0.15 11.98 14.30
N ALA A 143 1.36 12.21 13.81
CA ALA A 143 1.62 12.36 12.37
C ALA A 143 1.44 11.02 11.63
N ILE A 144 1.85 9.90 12.23
CA ILE A 144 1.59 8.55 11.71
C ILE A 144 0.08 8.29 11.69
N GLU A 145 -0.64 8.61 12.76
CA GLU A 145 -2.10 8.45 12.84
C GLU A 145 -2.81 9.24 11.73
N LEU A 146 -2.40 10.47 11.49
CA LEU A 146 -2.92 11.29 10.40
C LEU A 146 -2.69 10.63 9.03
N LEU A 147 -1.48 10.13 8.77
CA LEU A 147 -1.16 9.39 7.55
C LEU A 147 -2.07 8.17 7.37
N LEU A 148 -2.23 7.36 8.42
CA LEU A 148 -3.06 6.15 8.36
C LEU A 148 -4.55 6.47 8.17
N ASN A 149 -5.05 7.56 8.74
CA ASN A 149 -6.42 8.04 8.52
C ASN A 149 -6.64 8.52 7.07
N TYR A 150 -5.64 9.15 6.44
CA TYR A 150 -5.71 9.42 5.00
C TYR A 150 -5.77 8.11 4.20
N CYS A 151 -4.99 7.11 4.57
CA CYS A 151 -5.01 5.80 3.90
C CYS A 151 -6.39 5.12 3.99
N ILE A 152 -7.10 5.19 5.14
CA ILE A 152 -8.48 4.71 5.25
C ILE A 152 -9.35 5.39 4.18
N ARG A 153 -9.33 6.73 4.11
CA ARG A 153 -10.10 7.51 3.13
C ARG A 153 -9.80 7.08 1.69
N PHE A 154 -8.52 6.84 1.38
CA PHE A 154 -8.10 6.45 0.03
C PHE A 154 -8.54 5.03 -0.31
N TYR A 155 -8.52 4.09 0.65
CA TYR A 155 -9.11 2.76 0.50
C TYR A 155 -10.62 2.83 0.25
N ASP A 156 -11.36 3.63 1.01
CA ASP A 156 -12.80 3.82 0.82
C ASP A 156 -13.10 4.31 -0.60
N ARG A 157 -12.34 5.29 -1.09
CA ARG A 157 -12.44 5.76 -2.48
C ARG A 157 -12.18 4.63 -3.47
N GLN A 158 -11.12 3.84 -3.27
CA GLN A 158 -10.74 2.74 -4.16
C GLN A 158 -11.85 1.68 -4.23
N PHE A 159 -12.44 1.32 -3.10
CA PHE A 159 -13.55 0.37 -3.06
C PHE A 159 -14.83 0.91 -3.72
N ILE A 160 -15.18 2.18 -3.52
CA ILE A 160 -16.32 2.82 -4.17
C ILE A 160 -16.13 2.83 -5.70
N THR A 161 -14.96 3.20 -6.18
CA THR A 161 -14.63 3.23 -7.62
C THR A 161 -14.75 1.84 -8.23
N ARG A 162 -14.17 0.83 -7.61
CA ARG A 162 -14.26 -0.56 -8.03
C ARG A 162 -15.68 -1.10 -8.11
N THR A 163 -16.48 -0.79 -7.08
CA THR A 163 -17.89 -1.20 -7.04
C THR A 163 -18.68 -0.57 -8.19
N LYS A 164 -18.38 0.68 -8.54
CA LYS A 164 -18.98 1.37 -9.67
C LYS A 164 -18.57 0.74 -11.00
N GLU A 165 -17.26 0.54 -11.21
CA GLU A 165 -16.74 -0.09 -12.44
C GLU A 165 -17.29 -1.51 -12.65
N ASN A 166 -17.37 -2.30 -11.57
CA ASN A 166 -17.96 -3.63 -11.64
C ASN A 166 -19.44 -3.59 -12.02
N LYS A 167 -20.22 -2.63 -11.50
CA LYS A 167 -21.64 -2.45 -11.88
C LYS A 167 -21.78 -2.02 -13.33
N ASP A 168 -20.95 -1.09 -13.80
CA ASP A 168 -20.96 -0.61 -15.19
C ASP A 168 -20.58 -1.73 -16.16
N THR A 169 -19.60 -2.56 -15.80
CA THR A 169 -19.18 -3.73 -16.58
C THR A 169 -20.28 -4.78 -16.65
N LEU A 170 -20.93 -5.08 -15.51
CA LEU A 170 -22.05 -6.02 -15.44
C LEU A 170 -23.24 -5.53 -16.26
N GLY A 171 -23.61 -4.26 -16.14
CA GLY A 171 -24.69 -3.67 -16.95
C GLY A 171 -24.41 -3.72 -18.45
N SER A 172 -23.16 -3.45 -18.86
CA SER A 172 -22.74 -3.57 -20.27
C SER A 172 -22.79 -5.02 -20.75
N PHE A 173 -22.38 -5.96 -19.93
CA PHE A 173 -22.43 -7.39 -20.24
C PHE A 173 -23.89 -7.89 -20.38
N GLU A 174 -24.76 -7.50 -19.44
CA GLU A 174 -26.20 -7.83 -19.51
C GLU A 174 -26.87 -7.26 -20.76
N ALA A 175 -26.56 -6.02 -21.15
CA ALA A 175 -27.04 -5.42 -22.38
C ALA A 175 -26.59 -6.20 -23.61
N LEU A 176 -25.30 -6.58 -23.69
CA LEU A 176 -24.78 -7.39 -24.79
C LEU A 176 -25.42 -8.78 -24.88
N LEU A 177 -25.68 -9.42 -23.74
CA LEU A 177 -26.38 -10.70 -23.69
C LEU A 177 -27.80 -10.55 -24.16
N ASN A 178 -28.52 -9.52 -23.72
CA ASN A 178 -29.89 -9.27 -24.13
C ASN A 178 -29.98 -9.02 -25.65
N ASP A 179 -29.10 -8.17 -26.18
CA ASP A 179 -29.00 -7.95 -27.64
C ASP A 179 -28.70 -9.23 -28.43
N TYR A 180 -27.83 -10.09 -27.88
CA TYR A 180 -27.54 -11.37 -28.50
C TYR A 180 -28.78 -12.25 -28.57
N PHE A 181 -29.48 -12.46 -27.45
CA PHE A 181 -30.64 -13.37 -27.36
C PHE A 181 -31.89 -12.84 -28.02
N THR A 182 -32.03 -11.52 -28.20
CA THR A 182 -33.15 -10.92 -28.94
C THR A 182 -32.92 -10.87 -30.47
N SER A 183 -31.69 -11.14 -30.90
CA SER A 183 -31.33 -11.21 -32.34
C SER A 183 -31.46 -12.62 -32.92
N ASP A 184 -31.25 -12.77 -34.22
CA ASP A 184 -31.19 -14.09 -34.91
C ASP A 184 -29.87 -14.85 -34.64
N LYS A 185 -28.97 -14.28 -33.86
CA LYS A 185 -27.64 -14.84 -33.59
C LYS A 185 -27.68 -16.17 -32.84
N PRO A 186 -28.53 -16.38 -31.82
CA PRO A 186 -28.61 -17.67 -31.14
C PRO A 186 -28.98 -18.83 -32.08
N SER A 187 -29.86 -18.56 -33.06
CA SER A 187 -30.27 -19.58 -34.04
C SER A 187 -29.16 -19.93 -35.02
N LYS A 188 -28.20 -19.01 -35.26
CA LYS A 188 -27.08 -19.19 -36.21
C LYS A 188 -25.81 -19.70 -35.57
N PHE A 189 -25.54 -19.28 -34.34
CA PHE A 189 -24.25 -19.49 -33.66
C PHE A 189 -24.35 -20.24 -32.33
N GLY A 190 -25.57 -20.58 -31.87
CA GLY A 190 -25.80 -21.23 -30.57
C GLY A 190 -25.67 -20.27 -29.38
N THR A 191 -25.57 -20.83 -28.20
CA THR A 191 -25.31 -20.05 -26.96
C THR A 191 -23.85 -19.63 -26.85
N PRO A 192 -23.56 -18.38 -26.38
CA PRO A 192 -22.17 -17.98 -26.09
C PRO A 192 -21.55 -18.95 -25.09
N THR A 193 -20.35 -19.41 -25.36
CA THR A 193 -19.53 -20.20 -24.43
C THR A 193 -18.33 -19.38 -24.02
N VAL A 194 -17.94 -19.51 -22.73
CA VAL A 194 -16.73 -18.91 -22.19
C VAL A 194 -15.51 -19.73 -22.59
#